data_6c003c6e6c63df9a38776d41f28e3369
#
_entry.id   6c003c6e6c63df9a38776d41f28e3369
#
_cell.length_a   1.000
_cell.length_b   1.000
_cell.length_c   1.000
_cell.angle_alpha   90.00
_cell.angle_beta   90.00
_cell.angle_gamma   90.00
#
_symmetry.space_group_name_H-M   'P 1'
#
loop_
_entity.id
_entity.type
_entity.pdbx_description
1 polymer ?
#
loop_
_entity_poly.entity_id
_entity_poly.type
_entity_poly.pdbx_seq_one_letter_code
_entity_poly.pdbx_strand_id
1 'polypeptide(L)'
;MQTRLPFFGVVRVSGEDRASFLHGQLSNDINNLAIGQACYATYNTPKGRVLANMLVVNRGEDLLLVMAQDLTEAIVKRLRMFVLRAKVVFELMPDLVVSGELADDAEPHPAAEPQLSFPAQIQENTVEIALPHTGRLKISVAENAAEYQAGAENAWNLHEIRSGYPWIC
;
A
#
# COMPACT_ATOMS: atom_id res chain seq x y z
N MET A 1 1.84 20.39 -1.12
CA MET A 1 0.45 19.98 -1.38
C MET A 1 0.20 18.67 -0.66
N GLN A 2 -0.79 18.66 0.21
CA GLN A 2 -1.20 17.48 0.98
C GLN A 2 -2.72 17.29 0.87
N THR A 3 -3.18 16.06 0.81
CA THR A 3 -4.60 15.76 0.86
C THR A 3 -4.83 14.35 1.39
N ARG A 4 -5.98 14.15 2.04
CA ARG A 4 -6.49 12.81 2.31
C ARG A 4 -6.84 12.14 0.97
N LEU A 5 -6.56 10.84 0.88
CA LEU A 5 -6.82 10.04 -0.31
C LEU A 5 -7.84 8.94 0.04
N PRO A 6 -9.15 9.27 0.03
CA PRO A 6 -10.19 8.30 0.42
C PRO A 6 -10.30 7.09 -0.51
N PHE A 7 -9.67 7.16 -1.68
CA PHE A 7 -9.59 6.03 -2.61
C PHE A 7 -8.94 4.80 -1.96
N PHE A 8 -7.99 4.99 -1.04
CA PHE A 8 -7.21 3.91 -0.46
C PHE A 8 -7.82 3.39 0.83
N GLY A 9 -7.72 2.07 1.00
CA GLY A 9 -8.00 1.38 2.25
C GLY A 9 -6.76 0.67 2.76
N VAL A 10 -6.76 0.34 4.04
CA VAL A 10 -5.64 -0.30 4.72
C VAL A 10 -6.09 -1.62 5.33
N VAL A 11 -5.27 -2.65 5.12
CA VAL A 11 -5.46 -3.99 5.70
C VAL A 11 -4.23 -4.32 6.54
N ARG A 12 -4.45 -4.76 7.77
CA ARG A 12 -3.38 -5.25 8.65
C ARG A 12 -3.25 -6.76 8.51
N VAL A 13 -2.01 -7.23 8.34
CA VAL A 13 -1.70 -8.65 8.27
C VAL A 13 -0.75 -8.99 9.41
N SER A 14 -1.18 -9.86 10.31
CA SER A 14 -0.41 -10.27 11.47
C SER A 14 -0.27 -11.79 11.53
N GLY A 15 0.51 -12.27 12.49
CA GLY A 15 0.81 -13.70 12.65
C GLY A 15 2.21 -14.04 12.18
N GLU A 16 2.76 -15.13 12.72
CA GLU A 16 4.17 -15.47 12.45
C GLU A 16 4.43 -15.87 11.00
N ASP A 17 3.41 -16.35 10.28
CA ASP A 17 3.53 -16.77 8.88
C ASP A 17 3.10 -15.69 7.88
N ARG A 18 2.90 -14.45 8.33
CA ARG A 18 2.39 -13.37 7.48
C ARG A 18 3.24 -13.12 6.22
N ALA A 19 4.55 -13.05 6.39
CA ALA A 19 5.45 -12.79 5.27
C ALA A 19 5.50 -13.97 4.29
N SER A 20 5.67 -15.18 4.78
CA SER A 20 5.75 -16.37 3.92
C SER A 20 4.44 -16.62 3.19
N PHE A 21 3.30 -16.40 3.86
CA PHE A 21 2.00 -16.54 3.21
C PHE A 21 1.83 -15.54 2.07
N LEU A 22 2.08 -14.26 2.33
CA LEU A 22 1.95 -13.22 1.30
C LEU A 22 2.97 -13.41 0.17
N HIS A 23 4.18 -13.86 0.50
CA HIS A 23 5.18 -14.15 -0.52
C HIS A 23 4.67 -15.17 -1.55
N GLY A 24 3.91 -16.17 -1.11
CA GLY A 24 3.30 -17.16 -1.98
C GLY A 24 2.08 -16.68 -2.76
N GLN A 25 1.48 -15.55 -2.37
CA GLN A 25 0.24 -15.03 -2.96
C GLN A 25 0.47 -13.79 -3.84
N LEU A 26 1.46 -12.99 -3.52
CA LEU A 26 1.71 -11.70 -4.19
C LEU A 26 2.92 -11.80 -5.14
N SER A 27 3.02 -10.83 -6.05
CA SER A 27 4.00 -10.83 -7.13
C SER A 27 5.41 -10.38 -6.73
N ASN A 28 5.63 -9.92 -5.48
CA ASN A 28 6.93 -9.43 -5.06
C ASN A 28 7.50 -10.26 -3.91
N ASP A 29 8.80 -10.09 -3.65
CA ASP A 29 9.50 -10.78 -2.58
C ASP A 29 9.15 -10.17 -1.21
N ILE A 30 8.17 -10.75 -0.55
CA ILE A 30 7.72 -10.30 0.77
C ILE A 30 8.62 -10.86 1.89
N ASN A 31 9.19 -12.06 1.69
CA ASN A 31 10.07 -12.67 2.70
C ASN A 31 11.32 -11.83 3.01
N ASN A 32 11.83 -11.14 2.00
CA ASN A 32 13.04 -10.32 2.15
C ASN A 32 12.73 -8.82 2.32
N LEU A 33 11.45 -8.46 2.47
CA LEU A 33 11.07 -7.08 2.73
C LEU A 33 11.43 -6.73 4.18
N ALA A 34 12.45 -5.89 4.35
CA ALA A 34 12.95 -5.52 5.68
C ALA A 34 11.96 -4.62 6.44
N ILE A 35 12.09 -4.62 7.77
CA ILE A 35 11.36 -3.68 8.62
C ILE A 35 11.74 -2.25 8.20
N GLY A 36 10.74 -1.37 8.06
CA GLY A 36 10.97 -0.01 7.60
C GLY A 36 11.10 0.11 6.10
N GLN A 37 10.69 -0.91 5.35
CA GLN A 37 10.66 -0.90 3.89
C GLN A 37 9.24 -1.17 3.38
N ALA A 38 8.96 -0.64 2.20
CA ALA A 38 7.71 -0.88 1.48
C ALA A 38 8.02 -1.34 0.05
N CYS A 39 7.07 -2.01 -0.56
CA CYS A 39 7.18 -2.40 -1.97
C CYS A 39 5.80 -2.39 -2.63
N TYR A 40 5.79 -2.30 -3.95
CA TYR A 40 4.59 -2.57 -4.74
C TYR A 40 4.45 -4.06 -4.98
N ALA A 41 3.22 -4.53 -5.00
CA ALA A 41 2.90 -5.92 -5.31
C ALA A 41 1.58 -6.00 -6.04
N THR A 42 1.35 -7.09 -6.77
CA THR A 42 0.06 -7.39 -7.37
C THR A 42 -0.47 -8.71 -6.85
N TYR A 43 -1.78 -8.82 -6.81
CA TYR A 43 -2.48 -10.07 -6.54
C TYR A 43 -3.16 -10.52 -7.82
N ASN A 44 -2.79 -11.70 -8.31
CA ASN A 44 -3.19 -12.18 -9.62
C ASN A 44 -4.01 -13.46 -9.50
N THR A 45 -4.88 -13.72 -10.50
CA THR A 45 -5.47 -15.03 -10.68
C THR A 45 -4.41 -16.03 -11.16
N PRO A 46 -4.65 -17.36 -11.04
CA PRO A 46 -3.74 -18.36 -11.60
C PRO A 46 -3.49 -18.20 -13.11
N LYS A 47 -4.40 -17.54 -13.82
CA LYS A 47 -4.25 -17.25 -15.25
C LYS A 47 -3.47 -15.96 -15.53
N GLY A 48 -2.94 -15.31 -14.49
CA GLY A 48 -2.15 -14.09 -14.62
C GLY A 48 -2.92 -12.78 -14.71
N ARG A 49 -4.23 -12.79 -14.50
CA ARG A 49 -5.04 -11.57 -14.47
C ARG A 49 -4.83 -10.85 -13.13
N VAL A 50 -4.49 -9.57 -13.18
CA VAL A 50 -4.31 -8.74 -11.98
C VAL A 50 -5.67 -8.42 -11.36
N LEU A 51 -5.86 -8.82 -10.11
CA LEU A 51 -7.07 -8.52 -9.33
C LEU A 51 -6.93 -7.24 -8.52
N ALA A 52 -5.74 -6.94 -8.05
CA ALA A 52 -5.42 -5.73 -7.29
C ALA A 52 -3.94 -5.45 -7.37
N ASN A 53 -3.58 -4.19 -7.33
CA ASN A 53 -2.23 -3.75 -7.04
C ASN A 53 -2.24 -3.07 -5.67
N MET A 54 -1.12 -3.14 -4.96
CA MET A 54 -1.04 -2.67 -3.58
C MET A 54 0.36 -2.27 -3.19
N LEU A 55 0.44 -1.50 -2.11
CA LEU A 55 1.66 -1.27 -1.37
C LEU A 55 1.69 -2.22 -0.19
N VAL A 56 2.85 -2.81 0.08
CA VAL A 56 3.09 -3.64 1.26
C VAL A 56 4.14 -2.97 2.11
N VAL A 57 3.84 -2.71 3.37
CA VAL A 57 4.76 -2.06 4.32
C VAL A 57 5.05 -2.99 5.47
N ASN A 58 6.33 -3.21 5.75
CA ASN A 58 6.74 -4.01 6.91
C ASN A 58 6.96 -3.11 8.13
N ARG A 59 6.04 -3.19 9.10
CA ARG A 59 6.16 -2.43 10.36
C ARG A 59 6.92 -3.17 11.46
N GLY A 60 7.40 -4.37 11.20
CA GLY A 60 8.07 -5.19 12.20
C GLY A 60 7.12 -6.18 12.89
N GLU A 61 6.13 -5.71 13.57
CA GLU A 61 5.13 -6.55 14.25
C GLU A 61 4.01 -7.03 13.31
N ASP A 62 3.82 -6.37 12.19
CA ASP A 62 2.81 -6.71 11.18
C ASP A 62 3.21 -6.17 9.81
N LEU A 63 2.38 -6.48 8.82
CA LEU A 63 2.44 -5.89 7.49
C LEU A 63 1.17 -5.09 7.27
N LEU A 64 1.28 -3.94 6.60
CA LEU A 64 0.12 -3.19 6.13
C LEU A 64 0.03 -3.32 4.61
N LEU A 65 -1.19 -3.54 4.12
CA LEU A 65 -1.50 -3.52 2.70
C LEU A 65 -2.32 -2.27 2.41
N VAL A 66 -1.91 -1.50 1.41
CA VAL A 66 -2.64 -0.31 0.94
C VAL A 66 -3.11 -0.59 -0.48
N MET A 67 -4.40 -0.54 -0.69
CA MET A 67 -5.03 -0.81 -1.99
C MET A 67 -6.29 0.02 -2.14
N ALA A 68 -6.96 -0.06 -3.29
CA ALA A 68 -8.24 0.60 -3.47
C ALA A 68 -9.24 0.15 -2.40
N GLN A 69 -9.89 1.10 -1.73
CA GLN A 69 -10.81 0.82 -0.62
C GLN A 69 -11.93 -0.15 -1.02
N ASP A 70 -12.46 0.00 -2.21
CA ASP A 70 -13.58 -0.83 -2.69
C ASP A 70 -13.16 -2.27 -3.02
N LEU A 71 -11.87 -2.57 -3.09
CA LEU A 71 -11.36 -3.93 -3.29
C LEU A 71 -10.98 -4.65 -1.99
N THR A 72 -10.83 -3.94 -0.88
CA THR A 72 -10.25 -4.51 0.35
C THR A 72 -11.02 -5.73 0.87
N GLU A 73 -12.34 -5.65 0.95
CA GLU A 73 -13.16 -6.75 1.45
C GLU A 73 -13.05 -8.01 0.59
N ALA A 74 -13.15 -7.84 -0.73
CA ALA A 74 -13.09 -8.96 -1.68
C ALA A 74 -11.71 -9.64 -1.66
N ILE A 75 -10.65 -8.84 -1.64
CA ILE A 75 -9.28 -9.36 -1.62
C ILE A 75 -8.99 -10.08 -0.31
N VAL A 76 -9.38 -9.51 0.83
CA VAL A 76 -9.20 -10.15 2.14
C VAL A 76 -9.97 -11.46 2.21
N LYS A 77 -11.22 -11.47 1.76
CA LYS A 77 -12.03 -12.70 1.72
C LYS A 77 -11.34 -13.79 0.89
N ARG A 78 -10.81 -13.40 -0.27
CA ARG A 78 -10.13 -14.35 -1.16
C ARG A 78 -8.84 -14.88 -0.54
N LEU A 79 -8.02 -14.01 0.05
CA LEU A 79 -6.78 -14.41 0.71
C LEU A 79 -7.05 -15.36 1.89
N ARG A 80 -8.09 -15.08 2.67
CA ARG A 80 -8.48 -15.94 3.79
C ARG A 80 -8.84 -17.37 3.35
N MET A 81 -9.36 -17.54 2.14
CA MET A 81 -9.69 -18.86 1.61
C MET A 81 -8.46 -19.75 1.44
N PHE A 82 -7.28 -19.17 1.28
CA PHE A 82 -6.03 -19.90 1.09
C PHE A 82 -5.22 -20.03 2.37
N VAL A 83 -5.66 -19.44 3.47
CA VAL A 83 -5.05 -19.63 4.79
C VAL A 83 -5.57 -20.97 5.35
N LEU A 84 -4.76 -22.02 5.24
CA LEU A 84 -5.13 -23.35 5.70
C LEU A 84 -4.62 -23.59 7.13
N ARG A 85 -3.31 -23.74 7.28
CA ARG A 85 -2.65 -23.97 8.58
C ARG A 85 -1.68 -22.85 8.94
N ALA A 86 -1.52 -21.88 8.06
CA ALA A 86 -0.63 -20.74 8.30
C ALA A 86 -1.20 -19.86 9.42
N LYS A 87 -0.29 -19.34 10.24
CA LYS A 87 -0.64 -18.40 11.31
C LYS A 87 -0.65 -16.99 10.76
N VAL A 88 -1.76 -16.62 10.16
CA VAL A 88 -1.96 -15.32 9.50
C VAL A 88 -3.36 -14.81 9.81
N VAL A 89 -3.45 -13.56 10.19
CA VAL A 89 -4.71 -12.87 10.45
C VAL A 89 -4.80 -11.61 9.60
N PHE A 90 -5.92 -11.44 8.91
CA PHE A 90 -6.21 -10.25 8.10
C PHE A 90 -7.29 -9.42 8.81
N GLU A 91 -7.00 -8.12 8.97
CA GLU A 91 -7.94 -7.17 9.58
C GLU A 91 -8.10 -5.95 8.68
N LEU A 92 -9.35 -5.62 8.34
CA LEU A 92 -9.66 -4.33 7.73
C LEU A 92 -9.45 -3.24 8.78
N MET A 93 -8.77 -2.16 8.41
CA MET A 93 -8.41 -1.08 9.34
C MET A 93 -9.12 0.23 8.95
N PRO A 94 -10.45 0.34 9.20
CA PRO A 94 -11.19 1.54 8.82
C PRO A 94 -10.76 2.79 9.58
N ASP A 95 -10.10 2.63 10.72
CA ASP A 95 -9.58 3.74 11.53
C ASP A 95 -8.27 4.32 10.99
N LEU A 96 -7.62 3.61 10.07
CA LEU A 96 -6.42 4.10 9.40
C LEU A 96 -6.80 4.73 8.07
N VAL A 97 -6.32 5.93 7.84
CA VAL A 97 -6.56 6.68 6.60
C VAL A 97 -5.24 6.96 5.89
N VAL A 98 -5.35 7.17 4.58
CA VAL A 98 -4.19 7.43 3.73
C VAL A 98 -4.23 8.88 3.27
N SER A 99 -3.10 9.56 3.37
CA SER A 99 -2.90 10.91 2.85
C SER A 99 -1.72 10.90 1.89
N GLY A 100 -1.75 11.78 0.92
CA GLY A 100 -0.67 11.96 -0.03
C GLY A 100 -0.08 13.35 0.03
N GLU A 101 1.22 13.46 -0.24
CA GLU A 101 1.95 14.71 -0.31
C GLU A 101 2.80 14.75 -1.58
N LEU A 102 2.66 15.83 -2.35
CA LEU A 102 3.52 16.14 -3.50
C LEU A 102 4.11 17.52 -3.28
N ALA A 103 5.37 17.71 -3.69
CA ALA A 103 5.93 19.05 -3.81
C ALA A 103 5.21 19.81 -4.93
N ASP A 104 5.07 21.13 -4.80
CA ASP A 104 4.35 21.96 -5.78
C ASP A 104 4.97 21.91 -7.18
N ASP A 105 6.28 21.65 -7.25
CA ASP A 105 7.06 21.51 -8.49
C ASP A 105 7.35 20.06 -8.85
N ALA A 106 6.63 19.10 -8.27
CA ALA A 106 6.86 17.68 -8.53
C ALA A 106 6.61 17.33 -9.99
N GLU A 107 7.60 16.69 -10.60
CA GLU A 107 7.50 16.16 -11.95
C GLU A 107 7.22 14.66 -11.91
N PRO A 108 6.44 14.13 -12.85
CA PRO A 108 6.27 12.69 -12.98
C PRO A 108 7.63 12.00 -13.13
N HIS A 109 7.84 10.93 -12.39
CA HIS A 109 9.13 10.25 -12.35
C HIS A 109 8.93 8.75 -12.59
N PRO A 110 8.78 8.33 -13.87
CA PRO A 110 8.73 6.90 -14.16
C PRO A 110 10.08 6.28 -13.81
N ALA A 111 10.06 5.19 -13.08
CA ALA A 111 11.28 4.49 -12.74
C ALA A 111 11.87 3.87 -14.01
N ALA A 112 13.14 4.18 -14.29
CA ALA A 112 13.87 3.54 -15.39
C ALA A 112 14.07 2.05 -15.12
N GLU A 113 14.20 1.68 -13.83
CA GLU A 113 14.24 0.31 -13.35
C GLU A 113 13.29 0.17 -12.17
N PRO A 114 12.56 -0.97 -12.04
CA PRO A 114 11.69 -1.17 -10.89
C PRO A 114 12.51 -1.21 -9.61
N GLN A 115 12.13 -0.39 -8.64
CA GLN A 115 12.71 -0.50 -7.31
C GLN A 115 12.02 -1.64 -6.56
N LEU A 116 12.81 -2.60 -6.06
CA LEU A 116 12.29 -3.75 -5.33
C LEU A 116 11.67 -3.33 -3.99
N SER A 117 12.26 -2.33 -3.34
CA SER A 117 11.73 -1.77 -2.11
C SER A 117 12.16 -0.32 -1.94
N PHE A 118 11.47 0.42 -1.10
CA PHE A 118 11.75 1.81 -0.81
C PHE A 118 11.44 2.12 0.65
N PRO A 119 12.05 3.18 1.23
CA PRO A 119 11.99 3.39 2.67
C PRO A 119 10.61 3.85 3.16
N ALA A 120 10.27 3.39 4.36
CA ALA A 120 9.12 3.84 5.12
C ALA A 120 9.57 4.19 6.53
N GLN A 121 9.15 5.35 7.03
CA GLN A 121 9.39 5.74 8.42
C GLN A 121 8.21 5.31 9.28
N ILE A 122 8.50 4.49 10.28
CA ILE A 122 7.48 3.93 11.17
C ILE A 122 7.59 4.65 12.51
N GLN A 123 6.50 5.28 12.92
CA GLN A 123 6.34 5.89 14.22
C GLN A 123 5.16 5.22 14.92
N GLU A 124 4.92 5.55 16.19
CA GLU A 124 3.92 4.86 17.01
C GLU A 124 2.55 4.77 16.33
N ASN A 125 2.07 5.87 15.74
CA ASN A 125 0.73 5.94 15.15
C ASN A 125 0.75 6.36 13.68
N THR A 126 1.91 6.37 13.04
CA THR A 126 2.05 6.91 11.68
C THR A 126 3.10 6.14 10.90
N VAL A 127 2.81 5.93 9.62
CA VAL A 127 3.78 5.40 8.66
C VAL A 127 3.87 6.39 7.50
N GLU A 128 5.08 6.83 7.18
CA GLU A 128 5.34 7.68 6.02
C GLU A 128 6.19 6.93 5.01
N ILE A 129 5.70 6.80 3.79
CA ILE A 129 6.34 6.05 2.72
C ILE A 129 6.88 7.02 1.68
N ALA A 130 8.19 6.97 1.43
CA ALA A 130 8.81 7.72 0.34
C ALA A 130 8.69 6.92 -0.95
N LEU A 131 7.75 7.32 -1.81
CA LEU A 131 7.46 6.60 -3.05
C LEU A 131 8.53 6.84 -4.12
N PRO A 132 8.74 5.87 -5.03
CA PRO A 132 9.73 6.02 -6.11
C PRO A 132 9.49 7.23 -7.01
N HIS A 133 8.23 7.67 -7.17
CA HIS A 133 7.89 8.82 -8.00
C HIS A 133 7.99 10.17 -7.27
N THR A 134 8.71 10.21 -6.16
CA THR A 134 8.98 11.39 -5.31
C THR A 134 7.82 11.89 -4.45
N GLY A 135 6.62 11.32 -4.58
CA GLY A 135 5.52 11.57 -3.67
C GLY A 135 5.70 10.84 -2.35
N ARG A 136 4.94 11.23 -1.33
CA ARG A 136 4.90 10.56 -0.03
C ARG A 136 3.48 10.13 0.31
N LEU A 137 3.34 8.91 0.82
CA LEU A 137 2.10 8.42 1.41
C LEU A 137 2.24 8.37 2.92
N LYS A 138 1.19 8.80 3.60
CA LYS A 138 1.11 8.73 5.05
C LYS A 138 -0.09 7.90 5.44
N ILE A 139 0.13 6.90 6.28
CA ILE A 139 -0.92 6.10 6.90
C ILE A 139 -1.01 6.50 8.36
N SER A 140 -2.18 6.94 8.81
CA SER A 140 -2.36 7.42 10.17
C SER A 140 -3.81 7.29 10.61
N VAL A 141 -4.06 7.50 11.91
CA VAL A 141 -5.43 7.75 12.38
C VAL A 141 -5.95 9.07 11.79
N ALA A 142 -7.27 9.21 11.68
CA ALA A 142 -7.90 10.37 11.03
C ALA A 142 -7.47 11.71 11.63
N GLU A 143 -7.23 11.77 12.94
CA GLU A 143 -6.81 12.98 13.66
C GLU A 143 -5.46 13.53 13.18
N ASN A 144 -4.58 12.64 12.71
CA ASN A 144 -3.24 12.98 12.24
C ASN A 144 -3.16 13.11 10.71
N ALA A 145 -4.29 12.89 10.01
CA ALA A 145 -4.32 12.92 8.56
C ALA A 145 -4.50 14.35 8.04
N ALA A 146 -4.04 14.58 6.81
CA ALA A 146 -4.33 15.81 6.08
C ALA A 146 -5.84 15.93 5.82
N GLU A 147 -6.32 17.16 5.66
CA GLU A 147 -7.68 17.39 5.22
C GLU A 147 -7.84 17.03 3.75
N TYR A 148 -9.06 16.64 3.36
CA TYR A 148 -9.35 16.31 1.97
C TYR A 148 -9.43 17.59 1.13
N GLN A 149 -8.73 17.56 -0.02
CA GLN A 149 -8.73 18.63 -1.00
C GLN A 149 -8.88 18.03 -2.40
N ALA A 150 -10.01 18.22 -3.04
CA ALA A 150 -10.32 17.58 -4.33
C ALA A 150 -9.31 17.92 -5.42
N GLY A 151 -8.87 19.17 -5.52
CA GLY A 151 -7.86 19.56 -6.50
C GLY A 151 -6.52 18.87 -6.29
N ALA A 152 -6.12 18.70 -5.03
CA ALA A 152 -4.88 18.00 -4.69
C ALA A 152 -5.00 16.49 -4.94
N GLU A 153 -6.16 15.89 -4.70
CA GLU A 153 -6.41 14.48 -5.05
C GLU A 153 -6.27 14.24 -6.54
N ASN A 154 -6.85 15.10 -7.36
CA ASN A 154 -6.72 14.99 -8.82
C ASN A 154 -5.26 15.11 -9.26
N ALA A 155 -4.51 16.04 -8.67
CA ALA A 155 -3.08 16.21 -8.96
C ALA A 155 -2.27 14.97 -8.55
N TRP A 156 -2.59 14.39 -7.39
CA TRP A 156 -1.97 13.14 -6.92
C TRP A 156 -2.21 12.01 -7.91
N ASN A 157 -3.47 11.78 -8.27
CA ASN A 157 -3.84 10.70 -9.17
C ASN A 157 -3.16 10.84 -10.53
N LEU A 158 -3.12 12.07 -11.06
CA LEU A 158 -2.47 12.34 -12.34
C LEU A 158 -0.96 12.09 -12.27
N HIS A 159 -0.32 12.49 -11.17
CA HIS A 159 1.10 12.24 -10.93
C HIS A 159 1.40 10.74 -10.88
N GLU A 160 0.57 9.96 -10.19
CA GLU A 160 0.72 8.50 -10.12
C GLU A 160 0.60 7.86 -11.51
N ILE A 161 -0.43 8.24 -12.28
CA ILE A 161 -0.64 7.71 -13.64
C ILE A 161 0.54 8.07 -14.55
N ARG A 162 0.99 9.30 -14.54
CA ARG A 162 2.11 9.78 -15.37
C ARG A 162 3.44 9.16 -14.95
N SER A 163 3.55 8.75 -13.71
CA SER A 163 4.74 8.04 -13.20
C SER A 163 4.67 6.53 -13.41
N GLY A 164 3.59 6.02 -14.02
CA GLY A 164 3.44 4.61 -14.36
C GLY A 164 2.83 3.73 -13.26
N TYR A 165 2.10 4.32 -12.30
CA TYR A 165 1.48 3.59 -11.20
C TYR A 165 -0.04 3.76 -11.15
N PRO A 166 -0.79 3.31 -12.20
CA PRO A 166 -2.25 3.35 -12.15
C PRO A 166 -2.78 2.32 -11.16
N TRP A 167 -3.83 2.68 -10.43
CA TRP A 167 -4.43 1.79 -9.44
C TRP A 167 -5.66 1.08 -10.01
N ILE A 168 -5.75 -0.21 -9.71
CA ILE A 168 -6.91 -1.03 -10.04
C ILE A 168 -7.97 -0.85 -8.96
N CYS A 169 -9.22 -0.64 -9.39
CA CYS A 169 -10.37 -0.46 -8.51
C CYS A 169 -11.61 -1.21 -9.05
#